data_60d0e607d5fd11eb7ae304bffe6a9ff4
#
_entry.id   60d0e607d5fd11eb7ae304bffe6a9ff4
#
_cell.length_a   1.000
_cell.length_b   1.000
_cell.length_c   1.000
_cell.angle_alpha   90.00
_cell.angle_beta   90.00
_cell.angle_gamma   90.00
#
_symmetry.space_group_name_H-M   'P 1'
#
loop_
_entity.id
_entity.type
_entity.pdbx_description
1 polymer ?
#
loop_
_entity_poly.entity_id
_entity_poly.type
_entity_poly.pdbx_seq_one_letter_code
_entity_poly.pdbx_strand_id
1 'polypeptide(L)'
;MRTKIRTHQQAEAVNKVILVELRKRLDNAKGRWPEELVEVLWAYRCTPQSATNKSPFSLVYGTDAMIPVEIGEPSLCRELYDPVQNHQNMSTHLNLLPELREKAQICNLAAKQQATKKYNANLCPRSFAKGDLVWRMASSARKKDDKFSANWDGPYRIREDVGGGAYRREQLSGEEIPITWNVSHLKFYFS
;
A
#
# COMPACT_ATOMS: atom_id res chain seq x y z
N MET A 1 -6.36 -18.32 -2.43
CA MET A 1 -7.12 -17.08 -2.19
C MET A 1 -6.27 -15.89 -1.67
N ARG A 2 -5.24 -16.12 -0.83
CA ARG A 2 -4.33 -15.05 -0.30
C ARG A 2 -3.48 -14.32 -1.37
N THR A 3 -3.09 -14.96 -2.45
CA THR A 3 -2.27 -14.37 -3.53
C THR A 3 -3.02 -13.31 -4.33
N LYS A 4 -4.32 -13.52 -4.60
CA LYS A 4 -5.15 -12.60 -5.39
C LYS A 4 -5.41 -11.25 -4.68
N ILE A 5 -5.51 -11.25 -3.35
CA ILE A 5 -5.71 -10.05 -2.54
C ILE A 5 -4.42 -9.20 -2.48
N ARG A 6 -3.24 -9.85 -2.40
CA ARG A 6 -1.95 -9.14 -2.38
C ARG A 6 -1.66 -8.39 -3.68
N THR A 7 -1.99 -8.98 -4.84
CA THR A 7 -1.78 -8.33 -6.14
C THR A 7 -2.66 -7.11 -6.32
N HIS A 8 -3.90 -7.14 -5.82
CA HIS A 8 -4.81 -6.00 -5.89
C HIS A 8 -4.31 -4.80 -5.07
N GLN A 9 -3.88 -5.03 -3.83
CA GLN A 9 -3.32 -3.98 -2.98
C GLN A 9 -2.03 -3.35 -3.54
N GLN A 10 -1.20 -4.14 -4.22
CA GLN A 10 0.00 -3.63 -4.88
C GLN A 10 -0.36 -2.74 -6.08
N ALA A 11 -1.33 -3.15 -6.89
CA ALA A 11 -1.81 -2.35 -8.01
C ALA A 11 -2.43 -1.02 -7.53
N GLU A 12 -3.21 -1.03 -6.46
CA GLU A 12 -3.75 0.20 -5.86
C GLU A 12 -2.66 1.16 -5.37
N ALA A 13 -1.61 0.63 -4.73
CA ALA A 13 -0.50 1.45 -4.26
C ALA A 13 0.23 2.13 -5.42
N VAL A 14 0.50 1.39 -6.51
CA VAL A 14 1.12 1.93 -7.73
C VAL A 14 0.21 2.98 -8.38
N ASN A 15 -1.07 2.68 -8.52
CA ASN A 15 -2.04 3.62 -9.10
C ASN A 15 -2.12 4.94 -8.32
N LYS A 16 -2.03 4.89 -6.97
CA LYS A 16 -1.98 6.11 -6.14
C LYS A 16 -0.76 6.97 -6.46
N VAL A 17 0.41 6.37 -6.63
CA VAL A 17 1.64 7.10 -6.98
C VAL A 17 1.48 7.77 -8.36
N ILE A 18 1.05 7.01 -9.37
CA ILE A 18 0.81 7.52 -10.73
C ILE A 18 -0.19 8.68 -10.73
N LEU A 19 -1.30 8.53 -10.00
CA LEU A 19 -2.32 9.57 -9.91
C LEU A 19 -1.82 10.84 -9.21
N VAL A 20 -0.96 10.74 -8.19
CA VAL A 20 -0.36 11.89 -7.53
C VAL A 20 0.55 12.66 -8.49
N GLU A 21 1.42 11.95 -9.23
CA GLU A 21 2.31 12.59 -10.20
C GLU A 21 1.53 13.19 -11.38
N LEU A 22 0.52 12.50 -11.87
CA LEU A 22 -0.35 13.02 -12.93
C LEU A 22 -1.08 14.30 -12.48
N ARG A 23 -1.62 14.35 -11.26
CA ARG A 23 -2.27 15.56 -10.73
C ARG A 23 -1.34 16.75 -10.70
N LYS A 24 -0.10 16.59 -10.24
CA LYS A 24 0.89 17.68 -10.20
C LYS A 24 1.15 18.28 -11.59
N ARG A 25 1.17 17.44 -12.61
CA ARG A 25 1.37 17.89 -14.00
C ARG A 25 0.13 18.54 -14.60
N LEU A 26 -1.06 18.02 -14.28
CA LEU A 26 -2.34 18.52 -14.79
C LEU A 26 -2.73 19.90 -14.25
N ASP A 27 -2.18 20.35 -13.13
CA ASP A 27 -2.41 21.71 -12.62
C ASP A 27 -2.02 22.77 -13.66
N ASN A 28 -1.01 22.49 -14.49
CA ASN A 28 -0.54 23.36 -15.58
C ASN A 28 -1.03 22.96 -16.98
N ALA A 29 -1.56 21.76 -17.17
CA ALA A 29 -1.85 21.16 -18.47
C ALA A 29 -3.28 20.63 -18.57
N LYS A 30 -4.27 21.45 -18.19
CA LYS A 30 -5.69 21.05 -18.22
C LYS A 30 -6.11 20.54 -19.60
N GLY A 31 -6.68 19.33 -19.65
CA GLY A 31 -7.19 18.70 -20.85
C GLY A 31 -6.21 17.80 -21.62
N ARG A 32 -4.91 17.82 -21.31
CA ARG A 32 -3.86 16.98 -21.97
C ARG A 32 -3.44 15.76 -21.14
N TRP A 33 -4.34 15.26 -20.30
CA TRP A 33 -4.04 14.13 -19.42
C TRP A 33 -3.57 12.84 -20.15
N PRO A 34 -4.00 12.52 -21.41
CA PRO A 34 -3.53 11.31 -22.07
C PRO A 34 -2.03 11.38 -22.42
N GLU A 35 -1.56 12.55 -22.89
CA GLU A 35 -0.15 12.76 -23.22
C GLU A 35 0.70 12.72 -21.94
N GLU A 36 0.30 13.47 -20.92
CA GLU A 36 0.99 13.50 -19.62
C GLU A 36 1.02 12.12 -18.94
N LEU A 37 0.00 11.29 -19.13
CA LEU A 37 -0.04 9.94 -18.56
C LEU A 37 1.09 9.06 -19.13
N VAL A 38 1.35 9.13 -20.41
CA VAL A 38 2.42 8.35 -21.05
C VAL A 38 3.78 8.71 -20.45
N GLU A 39 4.05 10.00 -20.27
CA GLU A 39 5.29 10.47 -19.67
C GLU A 39 5.42 10.07 -18.20
N VAL A 40 4.33 10.18 -17.42
CA VAL A 40 4.31 9.75 -16.01
C VAL A 40 4.56 8.25 -15.89
N LEU A 41 3.94 7.44 -16.74
CA LEU A 41 4.16 5.99 -16.76
C LEU A 41 5.60 5.64 -17.15
N TRP A 42 6.18 6.35 -18.10
CA TRP A 42 7.58 6.15 -18.49
C TRP A 42 8.52 6.50 -17.34
N ALA A 43 8.34 7.68 -16.74
CA ALA A 43 9.13 8.11 -15.60
C ALA A 43 9.03 7.10 -14.43
N TYR A 44 7.83 6.60 -14.11
CA TYR A 44 7.64 5.58 -13.09
C TYR A 44 8.39 4.29 -13.38
N ARG A 45 8.37 3.82 -14.63
CA ARG A 45 9.06 2.59 -15.05
C ARG A 45 10.58 2.70 -14.99
N CYS A 46 11.12 3.88 -15.27
CA CYS A 46 12.56 4.12 -15.31
C CYS A 46 13.15 4.57 -13.97
N THR A 47 12.32 5.05 -13.03
CA THR A 47 12.79 5.53 -11.73
C THR A 47 13.06 4.38 -10.77
N PRO A 48 14.25 4.30 -10.14
CA PRO A 48 14.54 3.31 -9.11
C PRO A 48 13.59 3.44 -7.91
N GLN A 49 13.04 2.32 -7.47
CA GLN A 49 12.18 2.25 -6.31
C GLN A 49 13.01 2.27 -5.02
N SER A 50 12.63 3.08 -4.05
CA SER A 50 13.37 3.24 -2.79
C SER A 50 13.60 1.94 -2.00
N ALA A 51 12.67 0.99 -2.10
CA ALA A 51 12.78 -0.29 -1.40
C ALA A 51 13.78 -1.25 -2.02
N THR A 52 13.96 -1.23 -3.34
CA THR A 52 14.77 -2.20 -4.09
C THR A 52 16.02 -1.60 -4.70
N ASN A 53 16.06 -0.27 -4.79
CA ASN A 53 17.08 0.51 -5.51
C ASN A 53 17.24 0.08 -6.98
N LYS A 54 16.16 -0.48 -7.56
CA LYS A 54 16.07 -0.92 -8.95
C LYS A 54 14.83 -0.33 -9.60
N SER A 55 14.95 0.01 -10.90
CA SER A 55 13.81 0.46 -11.68
C SER A 55 12.90 -0.72 -12.03
N PRO A 56 11.57 -0.52 -12.16
CA PRO A 56 10.69 -1.55 -12.68
C PRO A 56 11.12 -2.06 -14.06
N PHE A 57 11.66 -1.20 -14.89
CA PHE A 57 12.17 -1.54 -16.23
C PHE A 57 13.34 -2.52 -16.14
N SER A 58 14.34 -2.23 -15.29
CA SER A 58 15.51 -3.12 -15.16
C SER A 58 15.15 -4.50 -14.58
N LEU A 59 14.12 -4.58 -13.72
CA LEU A 59 13.62 -5.86 -13.19
C LEU A 59 12.86 -6.70 -14.23
N VAL A 60 12.39 -6.09 -15.32
CA VAL A 60 11.70 -6.79 -16.40
C VAL A 60 12.68 -7.20 -17.50
N TYR A 61 13.55 -6.29 -17.93
CA TYR A 61 14.38 -6.44 -19.12
C TYR A 61 15.85 -6.73 -18.82
N GLY A 62 16.29 -6.60 -17.56
CA GLY A 62 17.68 -6.84 -17.14
C GLY A 62 18.63 -5.67 -17.41
N THR A 63 18.16 -4.63 -18.06
CA THR A 63 18.93 -3.42 -18.41
C THR A 63 18.17 -2.17 -18.04
N ASP A 64 18.84 -1.04 -17.95
CA ASP A 64 18.19 0.25 -17.76
C ASP A 64 17.57 0.75 -19.06
N ALA A 65 16.49 1.52 -18.94
CA ALA A 65 15.83 2.11 -20.09
C ALA A 65 16.64 3.30 -20.63
N MET A 66 16.72 3.40 -21.93
CA MET A 66 17.27 4.59 -22.60
C MET A 66 16.28 5.76 -22.46
N ILE A 67 16.75 6.90 -22.04
CA ILE A 67 15.91 8.09 -21.90
C ILE A 67 15.63 8.67 -23.29
N PRO A 68 14.40 9.14 -23.60
CA PRO A 68 14.06 9.66 -24.93
C PRO A 68 14.99 10.76 -25.46
N VAL A 69 15.52 11.59 -24.57
CA VAL A 69 16.51 12.64 -24.92
C VAL A 69 17.81 12.05 -25.47
N GLU A 70 18.23 10.89 -24.98
CA GLU A 70 19.45 10.21 -25.44
C GLU A 70 19.31 9.61 -26.86
N ILE A 71 18.09 9.46 -27.34
CA ILE A 71 17.82 8.97 -28.71
C ILE A 71 18.11 10.06 -29.73
N GLY A 72 17.88 11.33 -29.39
CA GLY A 72 18.04 12.49 -30.25
C GLY A 72 19.46 13.07 -30.26
N GLU A 73 20.22 12.92 -29.19
CA GLU A 73 21.54 13.50 -29.00
C GLU A 73 22.65 12.46 -29.20
N PRO A 74 23.80 12.86 -29.80
CA PRO A 74 24.96 11.99 -29.90
C PRO A 74 25.52 11.72 -28.49
N SER A 75 25.21 10.54 -27.94
CA SER A 75 25.75 10.09 -26.66
C SER A 75 26.89 9.10 -26.89
N LEU A 76 27.83 9.04 -25.92
CA LEU A 76 28.91 8.06 -25.93
C LEU A 76 28.40 6.62 -26.09
N CYS A 77 27.21 6.31 -25.52
CA CYS A 77 26.58 5.01 -25.69
C CYS A 77 26.20 4.70 -27.13
N ARG A 78 25.85 5.70 -27.94
CA ARG A 78 25.54 5.54 -29.37
C ARG A 78 26.80 5.42 -30.22
N GLU A 79 27.81 6.23 -29.89
CA GLU A 79 29.09 6.23 -30.63
C GLU A 79 29.88 4.93 -30.44
N LEU A 80 29.82 4.36 -29.21
CA LEU A 80 30.51 3.12 -28.85
C LEU A 80 29.61 1.87 -29.01
N TYR A 81 28.45 1.98 -29.66
CA TYR A 81 27.55 0.88 -29.86
C TYR A 81 28.11 -0.19 -30.80
N ASP A 82 28.37 -1.37 -30.23
CA ASP A 82 28.70 -2.59 -30.98
C ASP A 82 27.55 -3.59 -30.88
N PRO A 83 26.88 -3.96 -31.99
CA PRO A 83 25.76 -4.89 -31.99
C PRO A 83 26.11 -6.26 -31.43
N VAL A 84 27.31 -6.78 -31.70
CA VAL A 84 27.75 -8.11 -31.26
C VAL A 84 27.98 -8.12 -29.76
N GLN A 85 28.70 -7.14 -29.23
CA GLN A 85 28.96 -6.98 -27.81
C GLN A 85 27.67 -6.71 -27.05
N ASN A 86 26.77 -5.91 -27.59
CA ASN A 86 25.48 -5.63 -26.99
C ASN A 86 24.63 -6.89 -26.88
N HIS A 87 24.60 -7.74 -27.90
CA HIS A 87 23.87 -9.00 -27.87
C HIS A 87 24.42 -9.95 -26.78
N GLN A 88 25.73 -10.05 -26.65
CA GLN A 88 26.38 -10.86 -25.60
C GLN A 88 26.06 -10.33 -24.19
N ASN A 89 26.18 -9.02 -24.01
CA ASN A 89 25.86 -8.37 -22.73
C ASN A 89 24.39 -8.57 -22.36
N MET A 90 23.49 -8.43 -23.31
CA MET A 90 22.05 -8.64 -23.09
C MET A 90 21.73 -10.08 -22.68
N SER A 91 22.35 -11.07 -23.35
CA SER A 91 22.23 -12.48 -22.95
C SER A 91 22.72 -12.72 -21.53
N THR A 92 23.85 -12.14 -21.16
CA THR A 92 24.40 -12.22 -19.80
C THR A 92 23.45 -11.60 -18.77
N HIS A 93 22.93 -10.41 -19.06
CA HIS A 93 21.98 -9.71 -18.19
C HIS A 93 20.67 -10.50 -18.00
N LEU A 94 20.16 -11.12 -19.06
CA LEU A 94 18.97 -11.96 -18.98
C LEU A 94 19.21 -13.22 -18.12
N ASN A 95 20.40 -13.81 -18.17
CA ASN A 95 20.76 -14.95 -17.34
C ASN A 95 20.85 -14.58 -15.85
N LEU A 96 21.28 -13.36 -15.53
CA LEU A 96 21.37 -12.84 -14.15
C LEU A 96 20.04 -12.28 -13.61
N LEU A 97 19.05 -12.10 -14.49
CA LEU A 97 17.77 -11.47 -14.15
C LEU A 97 16.99 -12.17 -13.04
N PRO A 98 16.94 -13.53 -12.95
CA PRO A 98 16.27 -14.23 -11.85
C PRO A 98 16.87 -13.88 -10.50
N GLU A 99 18.19 -13.86 -10.38
CA GLU A 99 18.91 -13.50 -9.14
C GLU A 99 18.63 -12.05 -8.74
N LEU A 100 18.60 -11.15 -9.71
CA LEU A 100 18.31 -9.72 -9.51
C LEU A 100 16.88 -9.52 -8.98
N ARG A 101 15.91 -10.26 -9.50
CA ARG A 101 14.51 -10.27 -9.05
C ARG A 101 14.38 -10.82 -7.63
N GLU A 102 15.10 -11.89 -7.31
CA GLU A 102 15.09 -12.47 -5.96
C GLU A 102 15.64 -11.47 -4.93
N LYS A 103 16.79 -10.86 -5.20
CA LYS A 103 17.36 -9.79 -4.36
C LYS A 103 16.37 -8.64 -4.15
N ALA A 104 15.74 -8.17 -5.22
CA ALA A 104 14.73 -7.10 -5.15
C ALA A 104 13.52 -7.52 -4.30
N GLN A 105 13.10 -8.78 -4.40
CA GLN A 105 11.99 -9.31 -3.59
C GLN A 105 12.34 -9.34 -2.10
N ILE A 106 13.55 -9.77 -1.75
CA ILE A 106 14.04 -9.80 -0.36
C ILE A 106 14.08 -8.37 0.20
N CYS A 107 14.65 -7.41 -0.53
CA CYS A 107 14.69 -6.01 -0.13
C CYS A 107 13.28 -5.42 0.09
N ASN A 108 12.34 -5.71 -0.81
CA ASN A 108 10.96 -5.26 -0.70
C ASN A 108 10.26 -5.86 0.54
N LEU A 109 10.49 -7.14 0.84
CA LEU A 109 9.96 -7.79 2.04
C LEU A 109 10.54 -7.15 3.31
N ALA A 110 11.86 -6.90 3.35
CA ALA A 110 12.52 -6.25 4.47
C ALA A 110 11.97 -4.84 4.70
N ALA A 111 11.84 -4.03 3.65
CA ALA A 111 11.27 -2.69 3.73
C ALA A 111 9.82 -2.71 4.26
N LYS A 112 8.98 -3.64 3.79
CA LYS A 112 7.62 -3.82 4.29
C LYS A 112 7.58 -4.22 5.76
N GLN A 113 8.45 -5.14 6.18
CA GLN A 113 8.55 -5.54 7.59
C GLN A 113 8.97 -4.37 8.47
N GLN A 114 9.96 -3.58 8.03
CA GLN A 114 10.42 -2.40 8.75
C GLN A 114 9.30 -1.35 8.89
N ALA A 115 8.57 -1.07 7.80
CA ALA A 115 7.43 -0.17 7.81
C ALA A 115 6.33 -0.65 8.77
N THR A 116 6.01 -1.96 8.75
CA THR A 116 5.05 -2.57 9.66
C THR A 116 5.48 -2.46 11.12
N LYS A 117 6.78 -2.73 11.43
CA LYS A 117 7.31 -2.59 12.79
C LYS A 117 7.20 -1.14 13.26
N LYS A 118 7.58 -0.17 12.40
CA LYS A 118 7.49 1.26 12.72
C LYS A 118 6.04 1.71 12.97
N TYR A 119 5.11 1.24 12.16
CA TYR A 119 3.68 1.54 12.33
C TYR A 119 3.14 0.93 13.64
N ASN A 120 3.47 -0.34 13.90
CA ASN A 120 2.99 -1.05 15.08
C ASN A 120 3.63 -0.59 16.40
N ALA A 121 4.84 0.00 16.37
CA ALA A 121 5.51 0.50 17.55
C ALA A 121 4.72 1.59 18.28
N ASN A 122 3.87 2.33 17.58
CA ASN A 122 3.01 3.37 18.14
C ASN A 122 1.58 2.89 18.43
N LEU A 123 1.29 1.60 18.19
CA LEU A 123 -0.01 1.02 18.49
C LEU A 123 0.02 0.46 19.91
N CYS A 124 -0.75 1.07 20.82
CA CYS A 124 -1.11 0.42 22.08
C CYS A 124 -2.17 -0.64 21.78
N PRO A 125 -1.87 -1.94 21.91
CA PRO A 125 -2.86 -2.97 21.75
C PRO A 125 -3.92 -2.78 22.84
N ARG A 126 -5.16 -2.54 22.44
CA ARG A 126 -6.30 -2.49 23.37
C ARG A 126 -6.79 -3.91 23.55
N SER A 127 -6.77 -4.38 24.77
CA SER A 127 -7.42 -5.63 25.16
C SER A 127 -8.49 -5.33 26.20
N PHE A 128 -9.63 -5.97 26.07
CA PHE A 128 -10.74 -5.88 27.00
C PHE A 128 -10.90 -7.22 27.70
N ALA A 129 -11.12 -7.19 29.01
CA ALA A 129 -11.46 -8.37 29.80
C ALA A 129 -12.98 -8.59 29.82
N LYS A 130 -13.37 -9.84 30.09
CA LYS A 130 -14.79 -10.15 30.37
C LYS A 130 -15.30 -9.31 31.53
N GLY A 131 -16.40 -8.61 31.33
CA GLY A 131 -17.01 -7.73 32.32
C GLY A 131 -16.68 -6.25 32.15
N ASP A 132 -15.68 -5.91 31.36
CA ASP A 132 -15.31 -4.51 31.08
C ASP A 132 -16.48 -3.77 30.41
N LEU A 133 -16.65 -2.51 30.81
CA LEU A 133 -17.61 -1.61 30.19
C LEU A 133 -16.96 -0.86 29.03
N VAL A 134 -17.64 -0.83 27.90
CA VAL A 134 -17.13 -0.24 26.68
C VAL A 134 -18.15 0.63 25.94
N TRP A 135 -17.65 1.69 25.32
CA TRP A 135 -18.35 2.42 24.28
C TRP A 135 -18.15 1.76 22.91
N ARG A 136 -19.17 1.77 22.10
CA ARG A 136 -19.13 1.38 20.68
C ARG A 136 -19.16 2.58 19.78
N MET A 137 -18.38 2.57 18.69
CA MET A 137 -18.52 3.54 17.62
C MET A 137 -19.87 3.37 16.91
N ALA A 138 -20.68 4.43 16.86
CA ALA A 138 -21.95 4.42 16.15
C ALA A 138 -21.75 4.17 14.66
N SER A 139 -22.56 3.30 14.05
CA SER A 139 -22.48 3.01 12.63
C SER A 139 -22.86 4.24 11.79
N SER A 140 -22.20 4.41 10.64
CA SER A 140 -22.46 5.52 9.71
C SER A 140 -23.92 5.56 9.18
N ALA A 141 -24.65 4.45 9.27
CA ALA A 141 -26.08 4.42 8.91
C ALA A 141 -26.97 5.28 9.83
N ARG A 142 -26.56 5.47 11.11
CA ARG A 142 -27.25 6.37 12.06
C ARG A 142 -26.82 7.85 11.92
N LYS A 143 -25.73 8.12 11.18
CA LYS A 143 -25.20 9.49 10.99
C LYS A 143 -25.90 10.27 9.89
N LYS A 144 -26.92 9.70 9.22
CA LYS A 144 -27.46 10.31 8.00
C LYS A 144 -28.22 11.62 8.21
N ASP A 145 -28.70 11.92 9.40
CA ASP A 145 -29.66 13.02 9.56
C ASP A 145 -29.32 14.09 10.62
N ASP A 146 -28.24 13.92 11.42
CA ASP A 146 -27.96 14.92 12.45
C ASP A 146 -26.45 15.14 12.67
N LYS A 147 -26.01 16.40 12.48
CA LYS A 147 -24.62 16.83 12.76
C LYS A 147 -24.26 16.69 14.25
N PHE A 148 -25.22 16.56 15.14
CA PHE A 148 -25.06 16.48 16.58
C PHE A 148 -25.24 15.05 17.14
N SER A 149 -25.46 14.04 16.29
CA SER A 149 -25.60 12.68 16.75
C SER A 149 -24.31 12.16 17.40
N ALA A 150 -24.45 11.47 18.53
CA ALA A 150 -23.32 10.92 19.28
C ALA A 150 -22.52 9.94 18.44
N ASN A 151 -21.19 10.10 18.42
CA ASN A 151 -20.28 9.20 17.71
C ASN A 151 -20.10 7.85 18.44
N TRP A 152 -20.48 7.78 19.68
CA TRP A 152 -20.30 6.62 20.56
C TRP A 152 -21.65 6.25 21.19
N ASP A 153 -21.90 4.96 21.29
CA ASP A 153 -23.12 4.35 21.78
C ASP A 153 -22.77 3.36 22.91
N GLY A 154 -23.58 3.28 23.95
CA GLY A 154 -23.37 2.41 25.13
C GLY A 154 -23.67 3.07 26.45
N PRO A 155 -23.15 2.60 27.61
CA PRO A 155 -22.14 1.54 27.73
C PRO A 155 -22.66 0.12 27.49
N TYR A 156 -21.76 -0.74 27.01
CA TYR A 156 -22.00 -2.18 26.86
C TYR A 156 -20.98 -2.95 27.69
N ARG A 157 -21.32 -4.18 28.09
CA ARG A 157 -20.43 -5.05 28.86
C ARG A 157 -19.79 -6.07 27.89
N ILE A 158 -18.47 -6.30 28.00
CA ILE A 158 -17.78 -7.36 27.28
C ILE A 158 -18.14 -8.71 27.89
N ARG A 159 -18.70 -9.60 27.09
CA ARG A 159 -19.05 -10.96 27.48
C ARG A 159 -17.92 -11.95 27.24
N GLU A 160 -17.30 -11.89 26.05
CA GLU A 160 -16.32 -12.87 25.58
C GLU A 160 -15.34 -12.26 24.60
N ASP A 161 -14.07 -12.65 24.69
CA ASP A 161 -13.07 -12.44 23.66
C ASP A 161 -13.09 -13.63 22.68
N VAL A 162 -13.48 -13.38 21.44
CA VAL A 162 -13.57 -14.40 20.39
C VAL A 162 -12.20 -14.67 19.75
N GLY A 163 -11.19 -13.85 20.10
CA GLY A 163 -9.86 -13.89 19.49
C GLY A 163 -9.73 -12.99 18.25
N GLY A 164 -8.47 -12.71 17.89
CA GLY A 164 -8.20 -11.83 16.73
C GLY A 164 -8.62 -10.37 16.90
N GLY A 165 -8.85 -9.91 18.14
CA GLY A 165 -9.34 -8.56 18.43
C GLY A 165 -10.85 -8.39 18.20
N ALA A 166 -11.59 -9.49 18.23
CA ALA A 166 -13.06 -9.50 18.11
C ALA A 166 -13.71 -9.85 19.44
N TYR A 167 -14.71 -9.06 19.85
CA TYR A 167 -15.38 -9.17 21.13
C TYR A 167 -16.89 -9.34 20.96
N ARG A 168 -17.49 -10.22 21.78
CA ARG A 168 -18.93 -10.28 22.00
C ARG A 168 -19.31 -9.41 23.20
N ARG A 169 -20.43 -8.77 23.11
CA ARG A 169 -20.92 -7.84 24.13
C ARG A 169 -22.37 -8.12 24.47
N GLU A 170 -22.79 -7.64 25.64
CA GLU A 170 -24.15 -7.66 26.12
C GLU A 170 -24.60 -6.26 26.54
N GLN A 171 -25.89 -6.01 26.58
CA GLN A 171 -26.44 -4.80 27.18
C GLN A 171 -26.28 -4.86 28.72
N LEU A 172 -26.37 -3.71 29.38
CA LEU A 172 -26.37 -3.69 30.84
C LEU A 172 -27.55 -4.45 31.46
N SER A 173 -28.63 -4.62 30.68
CA SER A 173 -29.78 -5.45 31.02
C SER A 173 -29.49 -6.96 31.01
N GLY A 174 -28.33 -7.39 30.52
CA GLY A 174 -27.98 -8.81 30.32
C GLY A 174 -28.43 -9.39 29.00
N GLU A 175 -29.04 -8.59 28.10
CA GLU A 175 -29.45 -9.04 26.78
C GLU A 175 -28.22 -9.20 25.85
N GLU A 176 -28.09 -10.38 25.24
CA GLU A 176 -26.98 -10.70 24.35
C GLU A 176 -27.15 -10.03 23.00
N ILE A 177 -26.06 -9.45 22.50
CA ILE A 177 -26.02 -8.90 21.15
C ILE A 177 -25.25 -9.88 20.25
N PRO A 178 -25.91 -10.51 19.25
CA PRO A 178 -25.34 -11.62 18.47
C PRO A 178 -24.20 -11.20 17.52
N ILE A 179 -23.83 -9.91 17.48
CA ILE A 179 -22.83 -9.37 16.56
C ILE A 179 -21.49 -9.20 17.28
N THR A 180 -20.42 -9.72 16.68
CA THR A 180 -19.04 -9.48 17.11
C THR A 180 -18.54 -8.13 16.62
N TRP A 181 -17.69 -7.50 17.45
CA TRP A 181 -17.13 -6.18 17.16
C TRP A 181 -15.60 -6.20 17.24
N ASN A 182 -14.97 -5.52 16.29
CA ASN A 182 -13.53 -5.35 16.31
C ASN A 182 -13.12 -4.34 17.39
N VAL A 183 -11.99 -4.59 18.06
CA VAL A 183 -11.39 -3.73 19.08
C VAL A 183 -11.22 -2.27 18.63
N SER A 184 -10.99 -2.03 17.35
CA SER A 184 -10.85 -0.67 16.79
C SER A 184 -12.11 0.19 16.93
N HIS A 185 -13.28 -0.44 17.07
CA HIS A 185 -14.58 0.22 17.24
C HIS A 185 -15.06 0.28 18.69
N LEU A 186 -14.21 -0.12 19.63
CA LEU A 186 -14.51 -0.13 21.05
C LEU A 186 -13.57 0.82 21.82
N LYS A 187 -14.07 1.45 22.87
CA LYS A 187 -13.31 2.24 23.85
C LYS A 187 -13.75 1.88 25.25
N PHE A 188 -12.84 1.95 26.21
CA PHE A 188 -13.20 1.82 27.62
C PHE A 188 -14.22 2.87 28.03
N TYR A 189 -15.21 2.44 28.79
CA TYR A 189 -16.11 3.32 29.53
C TYR A 189 -15.51 3.54 30.90
N PHE A 190 -15.27 4.79 31.25
CA PHE A 190 -14.85 5.22 32.59
C PHE A 190 -16.03 5.98 33.20
N SER A 191 -16.50 5.52 34.36
CA SER A 191 -17.53 6.19 35.16
C SER A 191 -16.89 7.13 36.16
#